data_a41d99b2d1b48f99bd97e0210b8fb551
#
_entry.id   a41d99b2d1b48f99bd97e0210b8fb551
#
_cell.length_a   1.000
_cell.length_b   1.000
_cell.length_c   1.000
_cell.angle_alpha   90.00
_cell.angle_beta   90.00
_cell.angle_gamma   90.00
#
_symmetry.space_group_name_H-M   'P 1'
#
loop_
_entity.id
_entity.type
_entity.pdbx_description
1 polymer ?
#
loop_
_entity_poly.entity_id
_entity_poly.type
_entity_poly.pdbx_seq_one_letter_code
_entity_poly.pdbx_strand_id
1 'polypeptide(L)'
;MRYRVVDGGVLVEEGVEKAIGEVDAIVFDCDGTLADVSPSLHLLGRLISAILLDRVYGVDCRIGEDYDEAFHLLKMLGGFNNVKNAISILMQAIILGMEDPKPARADPGEIEDLEYYLGRLRKGGSRPAFIERSLKWVKERCLNMLGSYATKHDLEELILRRARAEGKLEQLRELRNLIEPVAPYGRKILGTLYRELWLGSEGIEKRHGVKPRYYRGAGLIEEERILAREEVLEELRSLVPKGLGIISGRGSWEVRRTLNPILKYFDLEASVFTGDRASGMEKPNPASLLECCSKLGARKVLYVGDAGEDLFLTRNASRKGLRAYLASLLTNRYSYTFFTKCGAEAILENVNQLPKLFK
;
A
#
# COMPACT_ATOMS: atom_id res chain seq x y z
N MET A 1 -8.77 15.21 -19.71
CA MET A 1 -8.33 14.12 -20.60
C MET A 1 -9.54 13.40 -21.15
N ARG A 2 -9.48 12.88 -22.35
CA ARG A 2 -10.54 12.07 -22.94
C ARG A 2 -10.09 10.63 -22.96
N TYR A 3 -10.98 9.73 -22.58
CA TYR A 3 -10.74 8.29 -22.59
C TYR A 3 -11.67 7.64 -23.62
N ARG A 4 -11.11 6.70 -24.34
CA ARG A 4 -11.87 5.79 -25.20
C ARG A 4 -12.04 4.46 -24.49
N VAL A 5 -13.23 3.87 -24.59
CA VAL A 5 -13.48 2.51 -24.14
C VAL A 5 -12.99 1.55 -25.24
N VAL A 6 -12.08 0.68 -24.90
CA VAL A 6 -11.67 -0.44 -25.74
C VAL A 6 -12.32 -1.73 -25.24
N ASP A 7 -12.07 -2.86 -25.87
CA ASP A 7 -12.71 -4.15 -25.57
C ASP A 7 -12.80 -4.46 -24.07
N GLY A 8 -14.00 -4.88 -23.61
CA GLY A 8 -14.25 -5.31 -22.24
C GLY A 8 -14.12 -4.23 -21.16
N GLY A 9 -14.39 -2.96 -21.50
CA GLY A 9 -14.50 -1.87 -20.53
C GLY A 9 -13.18 -1.24 -20.12
N VAL A 10 -12.07 -1.58 -20.77
CA VAL A 10 -10.77 -0.94 -20.56
C VAL A 10 -10.82 0.49 -21.11
N LEU A 11 -10.37 1.45 -20.30
CA LEU A 11 -10.25 2.85 -20.71
C LEU A 11 -8.83 3.15 -21.13
N VAL A 12 -8.65 3.77 -22.29
CA VAL A 12 -7.34 4.22 -22.78
C VAL A 12 -7.44 5.71 -23.10
N GLU A 13 -6.44 6.49 -22.72
CA GLU A 13 -6.35 7.90 -23.06
C GLU A 13 -6.22 8.04 -24.58
N GLU A 14 -7.03 8.93 -25.20
CA GLU A 14 -7.03 9.12 -26.65
C GLU A 14 -5.64 9.53 -27.16
N GLY A 15 -5.13 8.80 -28.14
CA GLY A 15 -3.87 9.08 -28.82
C GLY A 15 -2.66 8.36 -28.24
N VAL A 16 -2.79 7.57 -27.17
CA VAL A 16 -1.67 6.81 -26.60
C VAL A 16 -1.70 5.31 -26.91
N GLU A 17 -2.77 4.81 -27.54
CA GLU A 17 -2.99 3.39 -27.83
C GLU A 17 -1.78 2.78 -28.57
N LYS A 18 -1.35 3.43 -29.65
CA LYS A 18 -0.19 2.99 -30.43
C LYS A 18 1.09 2.95 -29.58
N ALA A 19 1.27 3.96 -28.73
CA ALA A 19 2.47 4.06 -27.89
C ALA A 19 2.51 2.96 -26.81
N ILE A 20 1.35 2.57 -26.26
CA ILE A 20 1.21 1.44 -25.34
C ILE A 20 1.46 0.12 -26.08
N GLY A 21 0.90 -0.08 -27.29
CA GLY A 21 1.12 -1.26 -28.09
C GLY A 21 2.58 -1.48 -28.54
N GLU A 22 3.43 -0.44 -28.46
CA GLU A 22 4.85 -0.46 -28.86
C GLU A 22 5.83 -0.46 -27.67
N VAL A 23 5.39 -0.80 -26.44
CA VAL A 23 6.31 -0.84 -25.29
C VAL A 23 7.28 -2.00 -25.38
N ASP A 24 8.49 -1.79 -24.85
CA ASP A 24 9.54 -2.81 -24.85
C ASP A 24 9.33 -3.85 -23.75
N ALA A 25 8.80 -3.43 -22.60
CA ALA A 25 8.63 -4.24 -21.40
C ALA A 25 7.38 -3.82 -20.62
N ILE A 26 6.91 -4.72 -19.76
CA ILE A 26 5.89 -4.42 -18.76
C ILE A 26 6.49 -4.63 -17.37
N VAL A 27 6.29 -3.63 -16.49
CA VAL A 27 6.75 -3.70 -15.10
C VAL A 27 5.57 -3.57 -14.17
N PHE A 28 5.47 -4.48 -13.21
CA PHE A 28 4.33 -4.60 -12.33
C PHE A 28 4.66 -4.17 -10.90
N ASP A 29 3.71 -3.48 -10.26
CA ASP A 29 3.61 -3.52 -8.80
C ASP A 29 3.19 -4.91 -8.32
N CYS A 30 3.34 -5.17 -7.02
CA CYS A 30 2.94 -6.42 -6.39
C CYS A 30 1.56 -6.31 -5.72
N ASP A 31 1.47 -5.42 -4.73
CA ASP A 31 0.34 -5.33 -3.80
C ASP A 31 -0.87 -4.65 -4.45
N GLY A 32 -2.00 -5.36 -4.56
CA GLY A 32 -3.18 -4.87 -5.27
C GLY A 32 -3.10 -5.00 -6.79
N THR A 33 -1.98 -5.48 -7.31
CA THR A 33 -1.71 -5.66 -8.75
C THR A 33 -1.53 -7.13 -9.13
N LEU A 34 -0.50 -7.79 -8.62
CA LEU A 34 -0.26 -9.22 -8.80
C LEU A 34 -0.82 -10.05 -7.65
N ALA A 35 -0.91 -9.48 -6.45
CA ALA A 35 -1.39 -10.12 -5.24
C ALA A 35 -2.59 -9.38 -4.65
N ASP A 36 -3.65 -10.12 -4.29
CA ASP A 36 -4.72 -9.64 -3.43
C ASP A 36 -4.22 -9.60 -1.99
N VAL A 37 -4.05 -8.40 -1.50
CA VAL A 37 -3.56 -8.11 -0.13
C VAL A 37 -4.68 -7.68 0.81
N SER A 38 -5.94 -7.75 0.37
CA SER A 38 -7.09 -7.38 1.21
C SER A 38 -7.17 -8.23 2.48
N PRO A 39 -6.95 -9.57 2.45
CA PRO A 39 -7.01 -10.38 3.65
C PRO A 39 -5.80 -10.22 4.60
N SER A 40 -4.74 -9.54 4.14
CA SER A 40 -3.52 -9.28 4.91
C SER A 40 -3.34 -7.80 5.23
N LEU A 41 -2.73 -7.04 4.33
CA LEU A 41 -2.28 -5.66 4.57
C LEU A 41 -3.43 -4.68 4.87
N HIS A 42 -4.60 -4.84 4.24
CA HIS A 42 -5.75 -3.99 4.55
C HIS A 42 -6.34 -4.35 5.92
N LEU A 43 -6.47 -5.65 6.22
CA LEU A 43 -6.93 -6.11 7.52
C LEU A 43 -6.00 -5.67 8.65
N LEU A 44 -4.66 -5.71 8.43
CA LEU A 44 -3.66 -5.29 9.41
C LEU A 44 -3.89 -3.85 9.90
N GLY A 45 -4.32 -2.95 9.05
CA GLY A 45 -4.59 -1.56 9.45
C GLY A 45 -5.62 -1.48 10.57
N ARG A 46 -6.78 -2.12 10.38
CA ARG A 46 -7.85 -2.18 11.39
C ARG A 46 -7.43 -2.96 12.63
N LEU A 47 -6.79 -4.10 12.43
CA LEU A 47 -6.38 -5.01 13.50
C LEU A 47 -5.37 -4.34 14.44
N ILE A 48 -4.32 -3.75 13.90
CA ILE A 48 -3.30 -3.03 14.68
C ILE A 48 -3.92 -1.85 15.41
N SER A 49 -4.78 -1.09 14.74
CA SER A 49 -5.46 0.05 15.37
C SER A 49 -6.34 -0.39 16.54
N ALA A 50 -7.09 -1.49 16.39
CA ALA A 50 -7.91 -2.05 17.48
C ALA A 50 -7.04 -2.53 18.65
N ILE A 51 -5.96 -3.26 18.38
CA ILE A 51 -5.02 -3.73 19.40
C ILE A 51 -4.37 -2.57 20.15
N LEU A 52 -3.92 -1.53 19.44
CA LEU A 52 -3.30 -0.36 20.09
C LEU A 52 -4.30 0.42 20.93
N LEU A 53 -5.54 0.61 20.45
CA LEU A 53 -6.58 1.29 21.22
C LEU A 53 -6.93 0.51 22.48
N ASP A 54 -7.12 -0.80 22.40
CA ASP A 54 -7.43 -1.66 23.54
C ASP A 54 -6.25 -1.76 24.51
N ARG A 55 -5.10 -2.24 24.05
CA ARG A 55 -3.98 -2.62 24.92
C ARG A 55 -3.14 -1.45 25.40
N VAL A 56 -3.03 -0.39 24.60
CA VAL A 56 -2.19 0.78 24.95
C VAL A 56 -3.04 1.90 25.53
N TYR A 57 -4.24 2.16 24.99
CA TYR A 57 -5.09 3.27 25.41
C TYR A 57 -6.27 2.84 26.30
N GLY A 58 -6.49 1.54 26.52
CA GLY A 58 -7.60 1.03 27.36
C GLY A 58 -8.98 1.23 26.73
N VAL A 59 -9.05 1.42 25.41
CA VAL A 59 -10.30 1.63 24.67
C VAL A 59 -10.66 0.40 23.87
N ASP A 60 -11.47 -0.48 24.45
CA ASP A 60 -12.01 -1.64 23.77
C ASP A 60 -13.12 -1.21 22.79
N CYS A 61 -12.81 -1.21 21.50
CA CYS A 61 -13.68 -0.70 20.45
C CYS A 61 -13.57 -1.47 19.13
N ARG A 62 -14.60 -1.30 18.28
CA ARG A 62 -14.60 -1.77 16.90
C ARG A 62 -14.04 -0.70 15.98
N ILE A 63 -13.15 -1.12 15.07
CA ILE A 63 -12.73 -0.34 13.90
C ILE A 63 -13.56 -0.80 12.69
N GLY A 64 -14.38 0.10 12.15
CA GLY A 64 -15.32 -0.19 11.05
C GLY A 64 -14.72 -0.04 9.65
N GLU A 65 -15.55 -0.30 8.64
CA GLU A 65 -15.18 -0.20 7.20
C GLU A 65 -14.80 1.21 6.75
N ASP A 66 -15.24 2.25 7.44
CA ASP A 66 -14.83 3.63 7.19
C ASP A 66 -13.33 3.86 7.41
N TYR A 67 -12.66 2.97 8.15
CA TYR A 67 -11.20 2.93 8.23
C TYR A 67 -10.60 2.52 6.89
N ASP A 68 -11.16 1.49 6.24
CA ASP A 68 -10.68 1.02 4.93
C ASP A 68 -10.87 2.11 3.87
N GLU A 69 -11.98 2.86 3.94
CA GLU A 69 -12.19 4.01 3.05
C GLU A 69 -11.12 5.09 3.22
N ALA A 70 -10.80 5.44 4.47
CA ALA A 70 -9.75 6.40 4.77
C ALA A 70 -8.37 5.88 4.34
N PHE A 71 -8.10 4.60 4.56
CA PHE A 71 -6.88 3.92 4.14
C PHE A 71 -6.72 3.94 2.61
N HIS A 72 -7.78 3.61 1.85
CA HIS A 72 -7.75 3.66 0.38
C HIS A 72 -7.51 5.07 -0.16
N LEU A 73 -8.09 6.09 0.48
CA LEU A 73 -7.80 7.48 0.10
C LEU A 73 -6.34 7.86 0.34
N LEU A 74 -5.75 7.40 1.45
CA LEU A 74 -4.33 7.61 1.71
C LEU A 74 -3.45 6.97 0.62
N LYS A 75 -3.79 5.76 0.17
CA LYS A 75 -3.06 5.10 -0.94
C LYS A 75 -3.08 5.89 -2.28
N MET A 76 -4.03 6.81 -2.46
CA MET A 76 -4.07 7.70 -3.64
C MET A 76 -3.16 8.93 -3.49
N LEU A 77 -2.54 9.14 -2.33
CA LEU A 77 -1.57 10.21 -2.08
C LEU A 77 -0.13 9.65 -2.09
N GLY A 78 0.87 10.54 -2.16
CA GLY A 78 2.27 10.15 -2.11
C GLY A 78 2.75 9.82 -0.69
N GLY A 79 3.68 8.87 -0.55
CA GLY A 79 4.31 8.49 0.74
C GLY A 79 3.57 7.41 1.52
N PHE A 80 2.59 6.73 0.90
CA PHE A 80 1.75 5.69 1.54
C PHE A 80 1.93 4.29 0.97
N ASN A 81 2.93 4.05 0.12
CA ASN A 81 3.27 2.70 -0.32
C ASN A 81 3.62 1.79 0.89
N ASN A 82 4.26 2.35 1.91
CA ASN A 82 4.44 1.66 3.17
C ASN A 82 3.15 1.76 4.01
N VAL A 83 2.42 0.66 4.12
CA VAL A 83 1.16 0.53 4.88
C VAL A 83 1.25 1.09 6.31
N LYS A 84 2.40 0.95 6.98
CA LYS A 84 2.62 1.50 8.32
C LYS A 84 2.50 3.03 8.37
N ASN A 85 2.79 3.73 7.27
CA ASN A 85 2.58 5.18 7.20
C ASN A 85 1.10 5.53 7.25
N ALA A 86 0.25 4.79 6.54
CA ALA A 86 -1.20 4.98 6.58
C ALA A 86 -1.76 4.67 7.97
N ILE A 87 -1.37 3.53 8.58
CA ILE A 87 -1.76 3.19 9.95
C ILE A 87 -1.34 4.30 10.93
N SER A 88 -0.12 4.80 10.81
CA SER A 88 0.39 5.89 11.67
C SER A 88 -0.45 7.16 11.57
N ILE A 89 -0.81 7.59 10.36
CA ILE A 89 -1.67 8.77 10.14
C ILE A 89 -3.06 8.56 10.74
N LEU A 90 -3.68 7.41 10.48
CA LEU A 90 -5.01 7.11 11.00
C LEU A 90 -5.03 7.05 12.52
N MET A 91 -4.02 6.39 13.13
CA MET A 91 -3.87 6.36 14.59
C MET A 91 -3.66 7.76 15.18
N GLN A 92 -2.83 8.60 14.58
CA GLN A 92 -2.64 9.98 15.03
C GLN A 92 -3.96 10.77 15.01
N ALA A 93 -4.75 10.62 13.94
CA ALA A 93 -6.04 11.29 13.83
C ALA A 93 -7.06 10.78 14.88
N ILE A 94 -7.10 9.46 15.11
CA ILE A 94 -7.99 8.81 16.08
C ILE A 94 -7.64 9.25 17.51
N ILE A 95 -6.37 9.19 17.89
CA ILE A 95 -5.90 9.56 19.23
C ILE A 95 -6.15 11.05 19.52
N LEU A 96 -5.94 11.93 18.56
CA LEU A 96 -6.29 13.34 18.72
C LEU A 96 -7.80 13.55 18.92
N GLY A 97 -8.65 12.66 18.41
CA GLY A 97 -10.09 12.71 18.62
C GLY A 97 -10.58 12.31 20.02
N MET A 98 -9.72 11.67 20.86
CA MET A 98 -10.03 11.33 22.24
C MET A 98 -10.04 12.59 23.14
N GLU A 99 -10.80 12.56 24.24
CA GLU A 99 -10.80 13.65 25.24
C GLU A 99 -9.46 13.70 25.99
N ASP A 100 -9.04 12.58 26.58
CA ASP A 100 -7.74 12.43 27.25
C ASP A 100 -6.92 11.32 26.58
N PRO A 101 -6.12 11.65 25.57
CA PRO A 101 -5.38 10.66 24.78
C PRO A 101 -4.06 10.25 25.44
N LYS A 102 -4.10 9.84 26.70
CA LYS A 102 -2.92 9.32 27.40
C LYS A 102 -2.84 7.81 27.29
N PRO A 103 -1.68 7.25 26.94
CA PRO A 103 -1.49 5.81 26.96
C PRO A 103 -1.59 5.27 28.39
N ALA A 104 -2.44 4.25 28.59
CA ALA A 104 -2.54 3.53 29.85
C ALA A 104 -1.37 2.56 30.06
N ARG A 105 -0.74 2.13 28.95
CA ARG A 105 0.44 1.25 28.96
C ARG A 105 1.42 1.67 27.84
N ALA A 106 2.69 1.45 28.09
CA ALA A 106 3.75 1.74 27.11
C ALA A 106 3.95 0.61 26.08
N ASP A 107 3.28 -0.53 26.25
CA ASP A 107 3.51 -1.76 25.48
C ASP A 107 2.20 -2.58 25.41
N PRO A 108 1.81 -3.13 24.24
CA PRO A 108 0.57 -3.90 24.10
C PRO A 108 0.61 -5.28 24.80
N GLY A 109 1.79 -5.78 25.17
CA GLY A 109 1.95 -7.15 25.65
C GLY A 109 1.77 -8.21 24.56
N GLU A 110 1.84 -9.47 24.95
CA GLU A 110 1.62 -10.59 24.04
C GLU A 110 0.14 -10.69 23.61
N ILE A 111 -0.08 -10.93 22.32
CA ILE A 111 -1.41 -11.14 21.71
C ILE A 111 -1.65 -12.65 21.64
N GLU A 112 -2.24 -13.19 22.67
CA GLU A 112 -2.54 -14.64 22.77
C GLU A 112 -3.75 -15.04 21.92
N ASP A 113 -4.76 -14.17 21.87
CA ASP A 113 -6.02 -14.41 21.17
C ASP A 113 -6.23 -13.39 20.02
N LEU A 114 -5.72 -13.72 18.84
CA LEU A 114 -5.94 -12.93 17.64
C LEU A 114 -7.41 -13.02 17.17
N GLU A 115 -8.08 -14.17 17.38
CA GLU A 115 -9.46 -14.39 16.97
C GLU A 115 -10.43 -13.47 17.72
N TYR A 116 -10.11 -13.08 18.95
CA TYR A 116 -10.87 -12.06 19.68
C TYR A 116 -10.94 -10.75 18.87
N TYR A 117 -9.80 -10.23 18.40
CA TYR A 117 -9.76 -8.99 17.61
C TYR A 117 -10.41 -9.17 16.24
N LEU A 118 -10.14 -10.29 15.56
CA LEU A 118 -10.78 -10.60 14.27
C LEU A 118 -12.31 -10.72 14.42
N GLY A 119 -12.78 -11.35 15.47
CA GLY A 119 -14.21 -11.45 15.80
C GLY A 119 -14.85 -10.07 16.03
N ARG A 120 -14.16 -9.18 16.70
CA ARG A 120 -14.63 -7.81 16.95
C ARG A 120 -14.70 -6.98 15.65
N LEU A 121 -13.77 -7.16 14.75
CA LEU A 121 -13.83 -6.50 13.43
C LEU A 121 -15.02 -6.98 12.59
N ARG A 122 -15.46 -8.24 12.76
CA ARG A 122 -16.56 -8.87 12.00
C ARG A 122 -17.94 -8.62 12.62
N LYS A 123 -18.10 -8.82 13.92
CA LYS A 123 -19.43 -9.00 14.56
C LYS A 123 -19.93 -7.81 15.40
N GLY A 124 -19.18 -6.75 15.52
CA GLY A 124 -19.65 -5.59 16.29
C GLY A 124 -19.00 -5.46 17.67
N GLY A 125 -19.11 -4.26 18.23
CA GLY A 125 -18.57 -3.81 19.48
C GLY A 125 -18.90 -2.34 19.63
N SER A 126 -18.57 -1.73 20.76
CA SER A 126 -18.69 -0.29 20.96
C SER A 126 -17.90 0.44 19.86
N ARG A 127 -18.51 1.45 19.26
CA ARG A 127 -17.87 2.32 18.28
C ARG A 127 -17.91 3.74 18.80
N PRO A 128 -16.87 4.17 19.53
CA PRO A 128 -16.80 5.51 20.07
C PRO A 128 -16.89 6.58 18.97
N ALA A 129 -17.71 7.60 19.19
CA ALA A 129 -17.95 8.66 18.21
C ALA A 129 -16.68 9.42 17.79
N PHE A 130 -15.65 9.43 18.63
CA PHE A 130 -14.38 10.08 18.29
C PHE A 130 -13.66 9.36 17.13
N ILE A 131 -13.78 8.03 17.01
CA ILE A 131 -13.18 7.27 15.91
C ILE A 131 -13.84 7.69 14.60
N GLU A 132 -15.16 7.69 14.54
CA GLU A 132 -15.92 8.09 13.34
C GLU A 132 -15.60 9.52 12.92
N ARG A 133 -15.62 10.47 13.88
CA ARG A 133 -15.26 11.87 13.59
C ARG A 133 -13.83 12.01 13.05
N SER A 134 -12.89 11.24 13.61
CA SER A 134 -11.49 11.30 13.20
C SER A 134 -11.27 10.71 11.80
N LEU A 135 -11.87 9.58 11.49
CA LEU A 135 -11.81 8.98 10.16
C LEU A 135 -12.51 9.85 9.11
N LYS A 136 -13.65 10.45 9.45
CA LYS A 136 -14.33 11.44 8.60
C LYS A 136 -13.42 12.63 8.30
N TRP A 137 -12.74 13.17 9.33
CA TRP A 137 -11.79 14.26 9.17
C TRP A 137 -10.66 13.92 8.21
N VAL A 138 -10.05 12.72 8.33
CA VAL A 138 -8.99 12.25 7.40
C VAL A 138 -9.54 12.13 5.99
N LYS A 139 -10.70 11.49 5.81
CA LYS A 139 -11.33 11.31 4.49
C LYS A 139 -11.57 12.65 3.78
N GLU A 140 -12.13 13.63 4.47
CA GLU A 140 -12.37 14.98 3.92
C GLU A 140 -11.06 15.64 3.47
N ARG A 141 -9.98 15.53 4.25
CA ARG A 141 -8.67 16.10 3.89
C ARG A 141 -8.08 15.39 2.66
N CYS A 142 -8.11 14.06 2.64
CA CYS A 142 -7.64 13.30 1.49
C CYS A 142 -8.43 13.62 0.21
N LEU A 143 -9.77 13.72 0.29
CA LEU A 143 -10.61 14.07 -0.86
C LEU A 143 -10.27 15.45 -1.42
N ASN A 144 -10.03 16.44 -0.55
CA ASN A 144 -9.61 17.79 -0.96
C ASN A 144 -8.21 17.81 -1.61
N MET A 145 -7.37 16.85 -1.28
CA MET A 145 -6.01 16.71 -1.82
C MET A 145 -5.95 15.80 -3.05
N LEU A 146 -7.05 15.12 -3.39
CA LEU A 146 -7.05 14.12 -4.45
C LEU A 146 -6.76 14.78 -5.80
N GLY A 147 -5.65 14.36 -6.42
CA GLY A 147 -5.19 14.92 -7.70
C GLY A 147 -4.24 16.12 -7.59
N SER A 148 -3.88 16.56 -6.37
CA SER A 148 -2.95 17.68 -6.15
C SER A 148 -1.49 17.26 -5.95
N TYR A 149 -1.14 15.98 -6.17
CA TYR A 149 0.19 15.42 -5.84
C TYR A 149 0.58 15.57 -4.35
N ALA A 150 -0.41 15.69 -3.47
CA ALA A 150 -0.19 15.76 -2.04
C ALA A 150 0.49 14.49 -1.50
N THR A 151 1.25 14.67 -0.44
CA THR A 151 2.09 13.63 0.15
C THR A 151 1.73 13.38 1.61
N LYS A 152 2.33 12.35 2.20
CA LYS A 152 2.29 12.09 3.64
C LYS A 152 2.64 13.34 4.46
N HIS A 153 3.64 14.13 4.03
CA HIS A 153 4.09 15.32 4.73
C HIS A 153 2.97 16.37 4.87
N ASP A 154 2.18 16.59 3.81
CA ASP A 154 1.07 17.55 3.85
C ASP A 154 0.02 17.16 4.91
N LEU A 155 -0.27 15.85 5.03
CA LEU A 155 -1.18 15.35 6.07
C LEU A 155 -0.57 15.41 7.47
N GLU A 156 0.72 15.13 7.61
CA GLU A 156 1.43 15.27 8.90
C GLU A 156 1.40 16.71 9.40
N GLU A 157 1.51 17.70 8.51
CA GLU A 157 1.34 19.11 8.88
C GLU A 157 -0.08 19.43 9.32
N LEU A 158 -1.10 18.92 8.64
CA LEU A 158 -2.49 19.12 9.05
C LEU A 158 -2.79 18.52 10.42
N ILE A 159 -2.27 17.32 10.69
CA ILE A 159 -2.35 16.68 12.01
C ILE A 159 -1.66 17.53 13.07
N LEU A 160 -0.48 18.06 12.78
CA LEU A 160 0.28 18.91 13.70
C LEU A 160 -0.47 20.23 14.00
N ARG A 161 -1.06 20.86 12.98
CA ARG A 161 -1.90 22.06 13.17
C ARG A 161 -3.12 21.76 14.03
N ARG A 162 -3.79 20.64 13.80
CA ARG A 162 -4.91 20.18 14.61
C ARG A 162 -4.49 19.95 16.07
N ALA A 163 -3.39 19.24 16.31
CA ALA A 163 -2.89 18.99 17.65
C ALA A 163 -2.55 20.29 18.41
N ARG A 164 -2.02 21.30 17.72
CA ARG A 164 -1.77 22.62 18.31
C ARG A 164 -3.07 23.32 18.70
N ALA A 165 -4.05 23.34 17.81
CA ALA A 165 -5.34 23.98 18.04
C ALA A 165 -6.13 23.32 19.20
N GLU A 166 -5.98 22.02 19.39
CA GLU A 166 -6.64 21.24 20.44
C GLU A 166 -5.80 21.12 21.74
N GLY A 167 -4.61 21.72 21.81
CA GLY A 167 -3.71 21.64 22.99
C GLY A 167 -3.10 20.24 23.23
N LYS A 168 -3.02 19.37 22.21
CA LYS A 168 -2.64 17.97 22.30
C LYS A 168 -1.27 17.64 21.66
N LEU A 169 -0.36 18.63 21.64
CA LEU A 169 0.97 18.43 21.02
C LEU A 169 1.81 17.37 21.73
N GLU A 170 1.75 17.33 23.05
CA GLU A 170 2.56 16.38 23.83
C GLU A 170 2.07 14.96 23.58
N GLN A 171 0.76 14.73 23.61
CA GLN A 171 0.16 13.42 23.34
C GLN A 171 0.46 12.94 21.91
N LEU A 172 0.49 13.87 20.93
CA LEU A 172 0.93 13.53 19.57
C LEU A 172 2.40 13.11 19.52
N ARG A 173 3.27 13.76 20.29
CA ARG A 173 4.69 13.40 20.38
C ARG A 173 4.88 12.04 21.04
N GLU A 174 4.20 11.78 22.15
CA GLU A 174 4.20 10.48 22.82
C GLU A 174 3.77 9.35 21.88
N LEU A 175 2.64 9.53 21.18
CA LEU A 175 2.17 8.58 20.18
C LEU A 175 3.21 8.34 19.09
N ARG A 176 3.77 9.40 18.50
CA ARG A 176 4.79 9.29 17.44
C ARG A 176 6.02 8.52 17.93
N ASN A 177 6.41 8.71 19.17
CA ASN A 177 7.52 7.94 19.77
C ASN A 177 7.20 6.45 19.92
N LEU A 178 5.93 6.09 20.17
CA LEU A 178 5.50 4.70 20.29
C LEU A 178 5.37 4.00 18.91
N ILE A 179 4.83 4.71 17.91
CA ILE A 179 4.40 4.13 16.64
C ILE A 179 5.23 4.59 15.43
N GLU A 180 6.48 5.04 15.60
CA GLU A 180 7.33 5.44 14.48
C GLU A 180 7.38 4.34 13.39
N PRO A 181 6.79 4.59 12.18
CA PRO A 181 6.50 3.51 11.22
C PRO A 181 7.74 2.97 10.50
N VAL A 182 8.81 3.77 10.42
CA VAL A 182 10.06 3.40 9.73
C VAL A 182 11.13 2.81 10.64
N ALA A 183 10.84 2.70 11.94
CA ALA A 183 11.79 2.13 12.89
C ALA A 183 12.13 0.66 12.54
N PRO A 184 13.38 0.22 12.80
CA PRO A 184 13.78 -1.18 12.69
C PRO A 184 12.88 -2.11 13.52
N TYR A 185 12.79 -3.38 13.11
CA TYR A 185 12.06 -4.41 13.85
C TYR A 185 12.55 -4.49 15.32
N GLY A 186 11.61 -4.65 16.24
CA GLY A 186 11.87 -4.71 17.68
C GLY A 186 12.06 -3.35 18.37
N ARG A 187 12.18 -2.25 17.63
CA ARG A 187 12.44 -0.91 18.22
C ARG A 187 11.18 -0.15 18.60
N LYS A 188 10.13 -0.23 17.79
CA LYS A 188 8.85 0.49 18.00
C LYS A 188 7.67 -0.45 17.80
N ILE A 189 6.57 -0.18 18.49
CA ILE A 189 5.41 -1.06 18.56
C ILE A 189 4.82 -1.31 17.17
N LEU A 190 4.49 -0.26 16.42
CA LEU A 190 3.80 -0.39 15.14
C LEU A 190 4.57 -1.27 14.15
N GLY A 191 5.86 -0.99 13.95
CA GLY A 191 6.68 -1.73 13.00
C GLY A 191 6.91 -3.19 13.41
N THR A 192 6.96 -3.45 14.72
CA THR A 192 7.14 -4.80 15.28
C THR A 192 5.85 -5.61 15.15
N LEU A 193 4.75 -5.07 15.67
CA LEU A 193 3.43 -5.71 15.63
C LEU A 193 2.96 -5.96 14.19
N TYR A 194 3.17 -4.98 13.27
CA TYR A 194 2.87 -5.12 11.86
C TYR A 194 3.59 -6.34 11.24
N ARG A 195 4.90 -6.46 11.46
CA ARG A 195 5.65 -7.58 10.87
C ARG A 195 5.29 -8.92 11.48
N GLU A 196 5.05 -8.98 12.78
CA GLU A 196 4.67 -10.21 13.46
C GLU A 196 3.30 -10.74 13.03
N LEU A 197 2.31 -9.86 12.93
CA LEU A 197 0.99 -10.22 12.43
C LEU A 197 1.00 -10.56 10.93
N TRP A 198 1.83 -9.86 10.15
CA TRP A 198 1.90 -10.13 8.71
C TRP A 198 2.66 -11.40 8.38
N LEU A 199 3.88 -11.56 8.92
CA LEU A 199 4.79 -12.65 8.57
C LEU A 199 4.59 -13.91 9.44
N GLY A 200 3.99 -13.76 10.63
CA GLY A 200 3.88 -14.82 11.63
C GLY A 200 5.22 -15.19 12.26
N SER A 201 5.17 -16.12 13.20
CA SER A 201 6.37 -16.59 13.93
C SER A 201 7.46 -17.11 13.01
N GLU A 202 7.09 -17.97 12.07
CA GLU A 202 8.04 -18.58 11.14
C GLU A 202 8.75 -17.51 10.29
N GLY A 203 7.99 -16.55 9.77
CA GLY A 203 8.55 -15.47 8.96
C GLY A 203 9.48 -14.56 9.75
N ILE A 204 9.13 -14.27 11.01
CA ILE A 204 9.99 -13.46 11.90
C ILE A 204 11.29 -14.21 12.23
N GLU A 205 11.22 -15.48 12.58
CA GLU A 205 12.41 -16.28 12.87
C GLU A 205 13.34 -16.39 11.65
N LYS A 206 12.77 -16.63 10.46
CA LYS A 206 13.55 -16.70 9.20
C LYS A 206 14.18 -15.35 8.82
N ARG A 207 13.42 -14.26 8.98
CA ARG A 207 13.86 -12.94 8.52
C ARG A 207 14.77 -12.20 9.49
N HIS A 208 14.56 -12.38 10.79
CA HIS A 208 15.23 -11.62 11.85
C HIS A 208 16.07 -12.48 12.81
N GLY A 209 15.94 -13.81 12.74
CA GLY A 209 16.69 -14.72 13.62
C GLY A 209 16.29 -14.66 15.10
N VAL A 210 15.11 -14.10 15.41
CA VAL A 210 14.62 -13.91 16.77
C VAL A 210 13.17 -14.39 16.90
N LYS A 211 12.74 -14.73 18.12
CA LYS A 211 11.35 -15.04 18.41
C LYS A 211 10.49 -13.77 18.40
N PRO A 212 9.24 -13.84 17.92
CA PRO A 212 8.32 -12.71 17.98
C PRO A 212 8.07 -12.27 19.43
N ARG A 213 7.82 -10.96 19.59
CA ARG A 213 7.60 -10.33 20.88
C ARG A 213 6.12 -10.28 21.27
N TYR A 214 5.26 -9.95 20.31
CA TYR A 214 3.83 -9.67 20.55
C TYR A 214 2.90 -10.75 20.02
N TYR A 215 3.23 -11.40 18.91
CA TYR A 215 2.33 -12.38 18.28
C TYR A 215 3.09 -13.60 17.76
N ARG A 216 2.64 -14.80 18.20
CA ARG A 216 3.30 -16.09 17.93
C ARG A 216 2.48 -17.04 17.07
N GLY A 217 1.54 -16.52 16.30
CA GLY A 217 0.71 -17.33 15.39
C GLY A 217 1.20 -17.37 13.95
N ALA A 218 0.32 -17.89 13.07
CA ALA A 218 0.50 -17.84 11.62
C ALA A 218 0.40 -16.41 11.10
N GLY A 219 1.16 -16.08 10.04
CA GLY A 219 1.12 -14.77 9.43
C GLY A 219 -0.03 -14.59 8.47
N LEU A 220 -0.61 -13.37 8.44
CA LEU A 220 -1.68 -13.05 7.49
C LEU A 220 -1.21 -13.05 6.01
N ILE A 221 0.08 -13.07 5.75
CA ILE A 221 0.64 -13.25 4.39
C ILE A 221 0.20 -14.56 3.73
N GLU A 222 -0.13 -15.57 4.54
CA GLU A 222 -0.61 -16.88 4.06
C GLU A 222 -2.01 -16.82 3.43
N GLU A 223 -2.79 -15.78 3.74
CA GLU A 223 -4.13 -15.57 3.22
C GLU A 223 -4.16 -14.80 1.88
N GLU A 224 -2.99 -14.32 1.44
CA GLU A 224 -2.87 -13.58 0.19
C GLU A 224 -3.06 -14.49 -1.03
N ARG A 225 -3.62 -13.93 -2.11
CA ARG A 225 -3.95 -14.68 -3.33
C ARG A 225 -3.34 -14.01 -4.54
N ILE A 226 -2.96 -14.83 -5.53
CA ILE A 226 -2.50 -14.35 -6.82
C ILE A 226 -3.69 -13.87 -7.65
N LEU A 227 -3.61 -12.65 -8.19
CA LEU A 227 -4.62 -12.04 -9.06
C LEU A 227 -4.36 -12.31 -10.55
N ALA A 228 -3.09 -12.33 -10.95
CA ALA A 228 -2.70 -12.54 -12.34
C ALA A 228 -2.80 -14.03 -12.73
N ARG A 229 -3.51 -14.32 -13.81
CA ARG A 229 -3.57 -15.67 -14.36
C ARG A 229 -2.30 -15.98 -15.16
N GLU A 230 -1.85 -17.22 -15.09
CA GLU A 230 -0.62 -17.66 -15.77
C GLU A 230 -0.71 -17.48 -17.29
N GLU A 231 -1.85 -17.81 -17.90
CA GLU A 231 -2.05 -17.68 -19.35
C GLU A 231 -1.94 -16.21 -19.80
N VAL A 232 -2.40 -15.28 -18.96
CA VAL A 232 -2.29 -13.84 -19.24
C VAL A 232 -0.84 -13.38 -19.17
N LEU A 233 -0.08 -13.85 -18.18
CA LEU A 233 1.35 -13.51 -18.06
C LEU A 233 2.18 -14.09 -19.21
N GLU A 234 1.86 -15.30 -19.66
CA GLU A 234 2.47 -15.92 -20.82
C GLU A 234 2.17 -15.13 -22.12
N GLU A 235 0.89 -14.75 -22.33
CA GLU A 235 0.51 -13.88 -23.46
C GLU A 235 1.27 -12.57 -23.42
N LEU A 236 1.27 -11.86 -22.28
CA LEU A 236 1.97 -10.58 -22.13
C LEU A 236 3.47 -10.70 -22.40
N ARG A 237 4.10 -11.79 -21.91
CA ARG A 237 5.52 -12.03 -22.15
C ARG A 237 5.82 -12.19 -23.65
N SER A 238 4.90 -12.77 -24.42
CA SER A 238 5.07 -12.91 -25.87
C SER A 238 4.88 -11.60 -26.64
N LEU A 239 4.15 -10.64 -26.08
CA LEU A 239 3.82 -9.36 -26.70
C LEU A 239 4.94 -8.31 -26.54
N VAL A 240 5.82 -8.44 -25.55
CA VAL A 240 6.88 -7.46 -25.28
C VAL A 240 8.28 -8.06 -25.42
N PRO A 241 9.18 -7.44 -26.21
CA PRO A 241 10.46 -8.05 -26.56
C PRO A 241 11.48 -8.09 -25.41
N LYS A 242 11.31 -7.30 -24.36
CA LYS A 242 12.21 -7.19 -23.21
C LYS A 242 11.66 -7.82 -21.93
N GLY A 243 10.50 -8.50 -22.02
CA GLY A 243 9.93 -9.28 -20.94
C GLY A 243 9.25 -8.48 -19.83
N LEU A 244 9.05 -9.14 -18.70
CA LEU A 244 8.30 -8.65 -17.56
C LEU A 244 9.19 -8.47 -16.34
N GLY A 245 8.97 -7.38 -15.56
CA GLY A 245 9.66 -7.11 -14.31
C GLY A 245 8.68 -6.81 -13.16
N ILE A 246 9.17 -6.83 -11.93
CA ILE A 246 8.42 -6.49 -10.72
C ILE A 246 9.15 -5.39 -9.96
N ILE A 247 8.39 -4.40 -9.47
CA ILE A 247 8.89 -3.42 -8.48
C ILE A 247 7.96 -3.48 -7.27
N SER A 248 8.50 -3.83 -6.12
CA SER A 248 7.73 -3.98 -4.89
C SER A 248 8.40 -3.31 -3.69
N GLY A 249 7.58 -2.79 -2.77
CA GLY A 249 7.99 -2.38 -1.44
C GLY A 249 8.38 -3.55 -0.52
N ARG A 250 8.00 -4.78 -0.91
CA ARG A 250 8.36 -6.02 -0.21
C ARG A 250 9.83 -6.38 -0.46
N GLY A 251 10.37 -7.25 0.40
CA GLY A 251 11.59 -7.96 0.09
C GLY A 251 11.33 -9.17 -0.81
N SER A 252 12.38 -9.72 -1.38
CA SER A 252 12.32 -10.89 -2.28
C SER A 252 11.72 -12.14 -1.61
N TRP A 253 11.92 -12.28 -0.29
CA TRP A 253 11.36 -13.41 0.45
C TRP A 253 9.82 -13.32 0.52
N GLU A 254 9.28 -12.16 0.86
CA GLU A 254 7.83 -11.93 0.93
C GLU A 254 7.18 -12.06 -0.45
N VAL A 255 7.82 -11.55 -1.50
CA VAL A 255 7.33 -11.71 -2.88
C VAL A 255 7.30 -13.19 -3.28
N ARG A 256 8.36 -13.95 -2.99
CA ARG A 256 8.38 -15.40 -3.24
C ARG A 256 7.31 -16.15 -2.46
N ARG A 257 7.05 -15.75 -1.22
CA ARG A 257 6.01 -16.40 -0.40
C ARG A 257 4.63 -16.33 -1.04
N THR A 258 4.26 -15.18 -1.59
CA THR A 258 2.94 -14.94 -2.21
C THR A 258 2.90 -15.37 -3.67
N LEU A 259 3.93 -15.00 -4.47
CA LEU A 259 3.87 -15.07 -5.94
C LEU A 259 4.64 -16.25 -6.56
N ASN A 260 5.21 -17.18 -5.76
CA ASN A 260 6.08 -18.24 -6.26
C ASN A 260 5.59 -18.94 -7.54
N PRO A 261 4.31 -19.33 -7.70
CA PRO A 261 3.81 -20.00 -8.89
C PRO A 261 4.00 -19.22 -10.19
N ILE A 262 3.90 -17.88 -10.12
CA ILE A 262 3.94 -17.01 -11.31
C ILE A 262 5.30 -16.34 -11.55
N LEU A 263 6.26 -16.46 -10.63
CA LEU A 263 7.56 -15.78 -10.73
C LEU A 263 8.38 -16.22 -11.95
N LYS A 264 8.14 -17.42 -12.52
CA LYS A 264 8.77 -17.95 -13.73
C LYS A 264 8.54 -17.07 -14.98
N TYR A 265 7.51 -16.21 -14.96
CA TYR A 265 7.20 -15.28 -16.08
C TYR A 265 8.00 -13.98 -16.02
N PHE A 266 8.64 -13.67 -14.91
CA PHE A 266 9.32 -12.40 -14.67
C PHE A 266 10.85 -12.57 -14.68
N ASP A 267 11.53 -11.52 -15.13
CA ASP A 267 12.98 -11.38 -14.93
C ASP A 267 13.24 -10.91 -13.49
N LEU A 268 13.62 -11.84 -12.63
CA LEU A 268 13.86 -11.56 -11.21
C LEU A 268 15.18 -10.80 -10.97
N GLU A 269 16.15 -10.87 -11.88
CA GLU A 269 17.41 -10.11 -11.78
C GLU A 269 17.19 -8.65 -12.15
N ALA A 270 16.29 -8.39 -13.08
CA ALA A 270 15.86 -7.05 -13.41
C ALA A 270 14.86 -6.47 -12.40
N SER A 271 14.11 -7.31 -11.69
CA SER A 271 13.12 -6.89 -10.70
C SER A 271 13.74 -6.20 -9.49
N VAL A 272 13.00 -5.27 -8.87
CA VAL A 272 13.49 -4.45 -7.76
C VAL A 272 12.60 -4.63 -6.53
N PHE A 273 13.16 -5.26 -5.51
CA PHE A 273 12.51 -5.49 -4.20
C PHE A 273 13.12 -4.54 -3.18
N THR A 274 12.45 -3.39 -2.94
CA THR A 274 13.02 -2.33 -2.11
C THR A 274 13.07 -2.68 -0.63
N GLY A 275 12.27 -3.65 -0.17
CA GLY A 275 12.32 -4.18 1.20
C GLY A 275 13.63 -4.87 1.57
N ASP A 276 14.46 -5.26 0.59
CA ASP A 276 15.79 -5.86 0.80
C ASP A 276 16.93 -4.84 0.67
N ARG A 277 16.63 -3.59 0.39
CA ARG A 277 17.62 -2.55 0.08
C ARG A 277 17.68 -1.46 1.15
N ALA A 278 18.78 -0.73 1.15
CA ALA A 278 18.85 0.53 1.88
C ALA A 278 17.81 1.53 1.33
N SER A 279 17.36 2.46 2.17
CA SER A 279 16.38 3.48 1.82
C SER A 279 16.79 4.30 0.58
N GLY A 280 15.79 4.86 -0.11
CA GLY A 280 16.00 5.78 -1.21
C GLY A 280 15.59 5.25 -2.59
N MET A 281 15.10 4.02 -2.68
CA MET A 281 14.57 3.44 -3.92
C MET A 281 13.05 3.23 -3.89
N GLU A 282 12.42 3.57 -2.76
CA GLU A 282 10.98 3.41 -2.58
C GLU A 282 10.21 4.37 -3.50
N LYS A 283 9.06 3.91 -3.99
CA LYS A 283 8.12 4.75 -4.74
C LYS A 283 7.75 5.98 -3.91
N PRO A 284 7.63 7.14 -4.50
CA PRO A 284 7.61 7.47 -5.93
C PRO A 284 8.97 7.84 -6.52
N ASN A 285 10.10 7.47 -5.88
CA ASN A 285 11.43 7.71 -6.45
C ASN A 285 11.59 6.90 -7.76
N PRO A 286 11.97 7.52 -8.88
CA PRO A 286 12.09 6.83 -10.17
C PRO A 286 13.24 5.83 -10.24
N ALA A 287 14.14 5.81 -9.27
CA ALA A 287 15.35 4.98 -9.30
C ALA A 287 15.04 3.50 -9.48
N SER A 288 14.00 2.97 -8.80
CA SER A 288 13.60 1.57 -8.93
C SER A 288 13.12 1.22 -10.35
N LEU A 289 12.32 2.09 -10.99
CA LEU A 289 11.85 1.86 -12.35
C LEU A 289 12.96 2.02 -13.39
N LEU A 290 13.83 3.01 -13.21
CA LEU A 290 14.98 3.22 -14.07
C LEU A 290 15.96 2.04 -14.00
N GLU A 291 16.23 1.51 -12.81
CA GLU A 291 17.08 0.34 -12.64
C GLU A 291 16.47 -0.90 -13.29
N CYS A 292 15.19 -1.19 -13.03
CA CYS A 292 14.48 -2.33 -13.62
C CYS A 292 14.54 -2.25 -15.16
N CYS A 293 14.16 -1.09 -15.75
CA CYS A 293 14.20 -0.89 -17.20
C CYS A 293 15.61 -0.98 -17.78
N SER A 294 16.62 -0.48 -17.09
CA SER A 294 18.02 -0.60 -17.52
C SER A 294 18.47 -2.04 -17.62
N LYS A 295 18.13 -2.87 -16.62
CA LYS A 295 18.46 -4.30 -16.63
C LYS A 295 17.68 -5.10 -17.67
N LEU A 296 16.41 -4.76 -17.91
CA LEU A 296 15.63 -5.33 -19.02
C LEU A 296 16.11 -4.85 -20.40
N GLY A 297 16.88 -3.76 -20.47
CA GLY A 297 17.24 -3.11 -21.73
C GLY A 297 16.05 -2.41 -22.40
N ALA A 298 15.07 -1.95 -21.62
CA ALA A 298 13.84 -1.30 -22.07
C ALA A 298 13.96 0.22 -22.07
N ARG A 299 13.41 0.87 -23.08
CA ARG A 299 13.34 2.34 -23.23
C ARG A 299 11.89 2.86 -23.20
N LYS A 300 10.93 2.02 -23.55
CA LYS A 300 9.50 2.25 -23.45
C LYS A 300 8.91 1.20 -22.52
N VAL A 301 8.20 1.59 -21.50
CA VAL A 301 7.66 0.66 -20.50
C VAL A 301 6.20 0.97 -20.18
N LEU A 302 5.39 -0.08 -20.08
CA LEU A 302 4.09 -0.01 -19.43
C LEU A 302 4.29 -0.42 -17.97
N TYR A 303 4.04 0.50 -17.05
CA TYR A 303 4.00 0.19 -15.63
C TYR A 303 2.56 -0.13 -15.22
N VAL A 304 2.37 -1.18 -14.43
CA VAL A 304 1.05 -1.63 -13.97
C VAL A 304 0.99 -1.50 -12.46
N GLY A 305 -0.01 -0.77 -11.95
CA GLY A 305 -0.14 -0.54 -10.51
C GLY A 305 -1.51 -0.04 -10.10
N ASP A 306 -1.78 0.07 -8.79
CA ASP A 306 -3.09 0.41 -8.24
C ASP A 306 -3.12 1.66 -7.34
N ALA A 307 -1.94 2.22 -7.04
CA ALA A 307 -1.77 3.29 -6.07
C ALA A 307 -1.38 4.64 -6.71
N GLY A 308 -1.60 5.73 -5.99
CA GLY A 308 -1.16 7.05 -6.44
C GLY A 308 0.34 7.14 -6.65
N GLU A 309 1.11 6.41 -5.85
CA GLU A 309 2.57 6.36 -5.99
C GLU A 309 3.06 5.73 -7.30
N ASP A 310 2.28 4.83 -7.90
CA ASP A 310 2.59 4.25 -9.21
C ASP A 310 2.51 5.29 -10.31
N LEU A 311 1.50 6.17 -10.23
CA LEU A 311 1.40 7.32 -11.12
C LEU A 311 2.58 8.27 -10.93
N PHE A 312 2.94 8.59 -9.68
CA PHE A 312 4.04 9.50 -9.41
C PHE A 312 5.39 8.90 -9.84
N LEU A 313 5.58 7.60 -9.65
CA LEU A 313 6.75 6.85 -10.11
C LEU A 313 6.93 6.97 -11.62
N THR A 314 5.88 6.68 -12.40
CA THR A 314 5.93 6.76 -13.87
C THR A 314 6.17 8.19 -14.35
N ARG A 315 5.51 9.20 -13.76
CA ARG A 315 5.74 10.61 -14.09
C ARG A 315 7.17 11.06 -13.77
N ASN A 316 7.70 10.63 -12.63
CA ASN A 316 9.07 10.96 -12.23
C ASN A 316 10.12 10.27 -13.13
N ALA A 317 9.87 9.02 -13.53
CA ALA A 317 10.73 8.31 -14.48
C ALA A 317 10.70 8.96 -15.89
N SER A 318 9.52 9.40 -16.33
CA SER A 318 9.37 10.12 -17.60
C SER A 318 10.14 11.44 -17.61
N ARG A 319 10.16 12.18 -16.50
CA ARG A 319 10.98 13.40 -16.35
C ARG A 319 12.49 13.13 -16.41
N LYS A 320 12.91 11.87 -16.21
CA LYS A 320 14.30 11.40 -16.32
C LYS A 320 14.61 10.79 -17.69
N GLY A 321 13.69 10.87 -18.65
CA GLY A 321 13.90 10.44 -20.04
C GLY A 321 13.43 9.03 -20.38
N LEU A 322 12.86 8.28 -19.43
CA LEU A 322 12.21 7.00 -19.72
C LEU A 322 10.82 7.26 -20.34
N ARG A 323 10.46 6.55 -21.41
CA ARG A 323 9.08 6.57 -21.92
C ARG A 323 8.22 5.60 -21.10
N ALA A 324 7.65 6.11 -19.99
CA ALA A 324 6.85 5.31 -19.07
C ALA A 324 5.37 5.69 -19.17
N TYR A 325 4.52 4.69 -19.31
CA TYR A 325 3.06 4.76 -19.35
C TYR A 325 2.50 4.00 -18.15
N LEU A 326 1.39 4.46 -17.58
CA LEU A 326 0.70 3.79 -16.47
C LEU A 326 -0.56 3.09 -16.97
N ALA A 327 -0.65 1.78 -16.73
CA ALA A 327 -1.91 1.04 -16.70
C ALA A 327 -2.36 0.90 -15.24
N SER A 328 -3.36 1.66 -14.84
CA SER A 328 -3.85 1.66 -13.46
C SER A 328 -4.96 0.66 -13.26
N LEU A 329 -5.01 0.03 -12.07
CA LEU A 329 -6.04 -0.92 -11.68
C LEU A 329 -7.04 -0.29 -10.72
N LEU A 330 -8.32 -0.63 -10.89
CA LEU A 330 -9.42 -0.16 -10.06
C LEU A 330 -9.58 -1.08 -8.84
N THR A 331 -8.83 -0.84 -7.78
CA THR A 331 -8.85 -1.64 -6.55
C THR A 331 -9.79 -1.09 -5.48
N ASN A 332 -10.27 0.15 -5.65
CA ASN A 332 -11.20 0.79 -4.72
C ASN A 332 -12.05 1.86 -5.41
N ARG A 333 -13.12 2.33 -4.75
CA ARG A 333 -14.07 3.30 -5.32
C ARG A 333 -13.48 4.67 -5.68
N TYR A 334 -12.30 5.02 -5.17
CA TYR A 334 -11.64 6.31 -5.45
C TYR A 334 -10.68 6.22 -6.62
N SER A 335 -10.24 5.02 -6.98
CA SER A 335 -9.24 4.78 -8.05
C SER A 335 -9.66 5.40 -9.37
N TYR A 336 -10.91 5.19 -9.80
CA TYR A 336 -11.41 5.74 -11.05
C TYR A 336 -11.30 7.27 -11.11
N THR A 337 -11.82 7.95 -10.07
CA THR A 337 -11.80 9.41 -10.00
C THR A 337 -10.37 9.95 -9.95
N PHE A 338 -9.50 9.29 -9.18
CA PHE A 338 -8.11 9.69 -9.07
C PHE A 338 -7.38 9.56 -10.41
N PHE A 339 -7.41 8.37 -11.01
CA PHE A 339 -6.64 8.09 -12.23
C PHE A 339 -7.14 8.87 -13.44
N THR A 340 -8.46 9.11 -13.55
CA THR A 340 -9.00 9.98 -14.61
C THR A 340 -8.62 11.44 -14.43
N LYS A 341 -8.58 11.95 -13.20
CA LYS A 341 -8.14 13.34 -12.92
C LYS A 341 -6.64 13.53 -13.14
N CYS A 342 -5.83 12.56 -12.74
CA CYS A 342 -4.37 12.65 -12.79
C CYS A 342 -3.78 12.16 -14.12
N GLY A 343 -4.58 11.51 -14.96
CA GLY A 343 -4.21 11.11 -16.32
C GLY A 343 -3.37 9.85 -16.37
N ALA A 344 -3.89 8.73 -15.87
CA ALA A 344 -3.31 7.42 -16.21
C ALA A 344 -3.57 7.11 -17.69
N GLU A 345 -2.60 6.56 -18.41
CA GLU A 345 -2.73 6.28 -19.83
C GLU A 345 -3.71 5.15 -20.14
N ALA A 346 -3.83 4.18 -19.22
CA ALA A 346 -4.87 3.16 -19.27
C ALA A 346 -5.46 2.89 -17.88
N ILE A 347 -6.75 2.53 -17.83
CA ILE A 347 -7.48 2.21 -16.60
C ILE A 347 -8.22 0.90 -16.83
N LEU A 348 -7.95 -0.10 -15.97
CA LEU A 348 -8.46 -1.45 -16.05
C LEU A 348 -9.13 -1.86 -14.74
N GLU A 349 -10.11 -2.75 -14.80
CA GLU A 349 -10.73 -3.32 -13.60
C GLU A 349 -9.80 -4.32 -12.88
N ASN A 350 -9.00 -5.06 -13.66
CA ASN A 350 -8.05 -6.04 -13.10
C ASN A 350 -6.90 -6.31 -14.07
N VAL A 351 -5.82 -6.89 -13.55
CA VAL A 351 -4.58 -7.18 -14.28
C VAL A 351 -4.77 -8.10 -15.50
N ASN A 352 -5.81 -8.96 -15.50
CA ASN A 352 -6.05 -9.92 -16.57
C ASN A 352 -6.66 -9.29 -17.83
N GLN A 353 -6.99 -8.00 -17.79
CA GLN A 353 -7.42 -7.24 -18.97
C GLN A 353 -6.27 -6.65 -19.78
N LEU A 354 -5.01 -6.70 -19.27
CA LEU A 354 -3.85 -6.08 -19.92
C LEU A 354 -3.62 -6.47 -21.39
N PRO A 355 -3.81 -7.74 -21.83
CA PRO A 355 -3.63 -8.09 -23.25
C PRO A 355 -4.51 -7.29 -24.22
N LYS A 356 -5.63 -6.73 -23.75
CA LYS A 356 -6.54 -5.92 -24.57
C LYS A 356 -5.91 -4.57 -24.99
N LEU A 357 -4.86 -4.12 -24.32
CA LEU A 357 -4.13 -2.91 -24.68
C LEU A 357 -3.21 -3.10 -25.91
N PHE A 358 -2.99 -4.34 -26.34
CA PHE A 358 -2.08 -4.71 -27.43
C PHE A 358 -2.80 -5.22 -28.69
N LYS A 359 -4.14 -5.12 -28.71
CA LYS A 359 -5.00 -5.58 -29.81
C LYS A 359 -5.37 -4.45 -30.76
#